data_580993ccd9809590985cee07fcd2eb6d
#
_entry.id   580993ccd9809590985cee07fcd2eb6d
#
_cell.length_a   1.000
_cell.length_b   1.000
_cell.length_c   1.000
_cell.angle_alpha   90.00
_cell.angle_beta   90.00
_cell.angle_gamma   90.00
#
_symmetry.space_group_name_H-M   'P 1'
#
loop_
_entity.id
_entity.type
_entity.pdbx_description
1 polymer ?
#
loop_
_entity_poly.entity_id
_entity_poly.type
_entity_poly.pdbx_seq_one_letter_code
_entity_poly.pdbx_strand_id
1 'polypeptide(L)'
;MEVRTAKELLHIQRWREIVSTIVDGGKAAYDGDPVAQEAGDSLMIKIGEASKFLASHGTVAPPGVNWSDAAKNREVLAHHYSTVDRNLTWQTLSVSLRDWQRALTPLCTEAAEVIDTANPPHTSPV
;
A
#
# COMPACT_ATOMS: atom_id res chain seq x y z
N MET A 1 -14.01 13.63 -2.69
CA MET A 1 -13.09 12.83 -1.84
C MET A 1 -12.66 13.65 -0.64
N GLU A 2 -12.77 13.09 0.54
CA GLU A 2 -12.31 13.75 1.76
C GLU A 2 -10.77 13.76 1.85
N VAL A 3 -10.22 14.75 2.55
CA VAL A 3 -8.76 14.92 2.71
C VAL A 3 -8.13 13.68 3.34
N ARG A 4 -8.75 13.08 4.34
CA ARG A 4 -8.21 11.88 4.98
C ARG A 4 -8.16 10.68 4.04
N THR A 5 -9.21 10.49 3.25
CA THR A 5 -9.23 9.46 2.20
C THR A 5 -8.10 9.66 1.20
N ALA A 6 -7.90 10.91 0.77
CA ALA A 6 -6.82 11.26 -0.13
C ALA A 6 -5.44 10.94 0.47
N LYS A 7 -5.23 11.27 1.75
CA LYS A 7 -3.98 10.95 2.45
C LYS A 7 -3.72 9.46 2.51
N GLU A 8 -4.75 8.65 2.81
CA GLU A 8 -4.59 7.20 2.87
C GLU A 8 -4.24 6.59 1.51
N LEU A 9 -4.84 7.09 0.44
CA LEU A 9 -4.51 6.65 -0.91
C LEU A 9 -3.06 6.99 -1.29
N LEU A 10 -2.59 8.18 -0.94
CA LEU A 10 -1.21 8.60 -1.21
C LEU A 10 -0.20 7.83 -0.35
N HIS A 11 -0.56 7.46 0.88
CA HIS A 11 0.25 6.57 1.72
C HIS A 11 0.40 5.20 1.06
N ILE A 12 -0.68 4.61 0.56
CA ILE A 12 -0.62 3.32 -0.14
C ILE A 12 0.29 3.43 -1.36
N GLN A 13 0.18 4.50 -2.14
CA GLN A 13 1.04 4.73 -3.31
C GLN A 13 2.52 4.74 -2.91
N ARG A 14 2.87 5.48 -1.84
CA ARG A 14 4.25 5.54 -1.35
C ARG A 14 4.74 4.19 -0.87
N TRP A 15 3.97 3.49 -0.06
CA TRP A 15 4.36 2.17 0.45
C TRP A 15 4.52 1.16 -0.69
N ARG A 16 3.67 1.24 -1.69
CA ARG A 16 3.77 0.40 -2.88
C ARG A 16 5.05 0.69 -3.66
N GLU A 17 5.49 1.92 -3.74
CA GLU A 17 6.78 2.29 -4.36
C GLU A 17 7.95 1.66 -3.60
N ILE A 18 7.90 1.66 -2.27
CA ILE A 18 8.93 1.01 -1.44
C ILE A 18 8.91 -0.51 -1.66
N VAL A 19 7.73 -1.12 -1.78
CA VAL A 19 7.60 -2.53 -2.13
C VAL A 19 8.34 -2.85 -3.43
N SER A 20 8.27 -1.97 -4.42
CA SER A 20 8.99 -2.14 -5.68
C SER A 20 10.50 -2.30 -5.48
N THR A 21 11.08 -1.58 -4.54
CA THR A 21 12.51 -1.68 -4.22
C THR A 21 12.86 -3.09 -3.72
N ILE A 22 12.00 -3.68 -2.88
CA ILE A 22 12.20 -5.05 -2.39
C ILE A 22 12.08 -6.04 -3.55
N VAL A 23 11.05 -5.88 -4.37
CA VAL A 23 10.77 -6.80 -5.50
C VAL A 23 11.86 -6.74 -6.55
N ASP A 24 12.42 -5.56 -6.82
CA ASP A 24 13.47 -5.37 -7.80
C ASP A 24 14.76 -6.13 -7.44
N GLY A 25 14.99 -6.42 -6.16
CA GLY A 25 16.10 -7.25 -5.71
C GLY A 25 15.97 -8.73 -6.06
N GLY A 26 14.77 -9.19 -6.40
CA GLY A 26 14.47 -10.57 -6.78
C GLY A 26 14.14 -11.49 -5.62
N LYS A 27 13.49 -12.61 -5.95
CA LYS A 27 13.02 -13.57 -4.94
C LYS A 27 14.17 -14.20 -4.15
N ALA A 28 15.28 -14.54 -4.80
CA ALA A 28 16.43 -15.16 -4.12
C ALA A 28 16.98 -14.22 -3.04
N ALA A 29 17.11 -12.93 -3.34
CA ALA A 29 17.55 -11.94 -2.36
C ALA A 29 16.54 -11.82 -1.20
N TYR A 30 15.25 -11.75 -1.51
CA TYR A 30 14.20 -11.70 -0.50
C TYR A 30 14.19 -12.91 0.42
N ASP A 31 14.34 -14.12 -0.15
CA ASP A 31 14.31 -15.37 0.62
C ASP A 31 15.49 -15.46 1.61
N GLY A 32 16.61 -14.84 1.30
CA GLY A 32 17.81 -14.83 2.13
C GLY A 32 18.00 -13.58 2.99
N ASP A 33 17.06 -12.65 2.98
CA ASP A 33 17.20 -11.35 3.66
C ASP A 33 16.07 -11.10 4.68
N PRO A 34 16.35 -11.37 5.98
CA PRO A 34 15.36 -11.10 7.03
C PRO A 34 14.93 -9.62 7.09
N VAL A 35 15.80 -8.68 6.75
CA VAL A 35 15.47 -7.25 6.75
C VAL A 35 14.44 -6.95 5.67
N ALA A 36 14.62 -7.47 4.48
CA ALA A 36 13.66 -7.31 3.38
C ALA A 36 12.31 -7.96 3.74
N GLN A 37 12.33 -9.12 4.39
CA GLN A 37 11.11 -9.81 4.84
C GLN A 37 10.34 -8.98 5.87
N GLU A 38 11.03 -8.45 6.88
CA GLU A 38 10.44 -7.57 7.90
C GLU A 38 9.89 -6.29 7.28
N ALA A 39 10.63 -5.67 6.39
CA ALA A 39 10.18 -4.47 5.69
C ALA A 39 8.93 -4.75 4.85
N GLY A 40 8.91 -5.86 4.11
CA GLY A 40 7.75 -6.27 3.33
C GLY A 40 6.52 -6.52 4.19
N ASP A 41 6.68 -7.22 5.31
CA ASP A 41 5.60 -7.46 6.26
C ASP A 41 5.03 -6.16 6.82
N SER A 42 5.90 -5.24 7.22
CA SER A 42 5.50 -3.92 7.74
C SER A 42 4.72 -3.12 6.70
N LEU A 43 5.17 -3.12 5.45
CA LEU A 43 4.50 -2.42 4.36
C LEU A 43 3.12 -3.03 4.07
N MET A 44 3.01 -4.35 4.06
CA MET A 44 1.72 -5.04 3.85
C MET A 44 0.74 -4.77 5.00
N ILE A 45 1.23 -4.72 6.24
CA ILE A 45 0.39 -4.37 7.40
C ILE A 45 -0.15 -2.94 7.26
N LYS A 46 0.70 -1.99 6.90
CA LYS A 46 0.29 -0.58 6.70
C LYS A 46 -0.71 -0.44 5.56
N ILE A 47 -0.46 -1.10 4.44
CA ILE A 47 -1.37 -1.10 3.29
C ILE A 47 -2.71 -1.73 3.69
N GLY A 48 -2.69 -2.82 4.46
CA GLY A 48 -3.91 -3.46 4.95
C GLY A 48 -4.71 -2.56 5.88
N GLU A 49 -4.04 -1.80 6.74
CA GLU A 49 -4.69 -0.85 7.64
C GLU A 49 -5.36 0.29 6.89
N ALA A 50 -4.65 0.88 5.93
CA ALA A 50 -5.20 1.93 5.06
C ALA A 50 -6.36 1.39 4.22
N SER A 51 -6.27 0.16 3.72
CA SER A 51 -7.33 -0.51 2.97
C SER A 51 -8.60 -0.70 3.81
N LYS A 52 -8.44 -1.08 5.06
CA LYS A 52 -9.56 -1.21 6.01
C LYS A 52 -10.26 0.14 6.21
N PHE A 53 -9.50 1.20 6.36
CA PHE A 53 -10.05 2.56 6.47
C PHE A 53 -10.85 2.93 5.21
N LEU A 54 -10.27 2.73 4.03
CA LEU A 54 -10.91 3.07 2.75
C LEU A 54 -12.21 2.30 2.55
N ALA A 55 -12.21 1.00 2.85
CA ALA A 55 -13.41 0.17 2.78
C ALA A 55 -14.52 0.67 3.73
N SER A 56 -14.16 1.00 4.97
CA SER A 56 -15.11 1.46 5.99
C SER A 56 -15.68 2.85 5.72
N HIS A 57 -15.00 3.64 4.91
CA HIS A 57 -15.43 5.00 4.53
C HIS A 57 -16.05 5.07 3.12
N GLY A 58 -16.42 3.92 2.56
CA GLY A 58 -17.17 3.85 1.30
C GLY A 58 -16.35 4.14 0.05
N THR A 59 -15.03 4.09 0.12
CA THR A 59 -14.20 4.22 -1.08
C THR A 59 -14.31 2.96 -1.93
N VAL A 60 -14.81 3.11 -3.14
CA VAL A 60 -14.94 1.97 -4.07
C VAL A 60 -13.57 1.59 -4.60
N ALA A 61 -13.20 0.32 -4.40
CA ALA A 61 -11.96 -0.21 -4.96
C ALA A 61 -12.08 -0.33 -6.48
N PRO A 62 -11.09 0.15 -7.24
CA PRO A 62 -11.08 -0.05 -8.69
C PRO A 62 -10.86 -1.53 -9.03
N PRO A 63 -11.18 -1.96 -10.28
CA PRO A 63 -10.87 -3.33 -10.70
C PRO A 63 -9.40 -3.67 -10.48
N GLY A 64 -9.15 -4.87 -9.95
CA GLY A 64 -7.80 -5.33 -9.61
C GLY A 64 -7.34 -4.98 -8.20
N VAL A 65 -8.14 -4.24 -7.44
CA VAL A 65 -7.85 -3.89 -6.04
C VAL A 65 -8.96 -4.43 -5.14
N ASN A 66 -8.57 -5.13 -4.08
CA ASN A 66 -9.50 -5.66 -3.10
C ASN A 66 -9.07 -5.21 -1.69
N TRP A 67 -9.77 -4.20 -1.15
CA TRP A 67 -9.48 -3.67 0.19
C TRP A 67 -9.61 -4.75 1.27
N SER A 68 -10.62 -5.62 1.14
CA SER A 68 -10.90 -6.67 2.12
C SER A 68 -9.78 -7.70 2.19
N ASP A 69 -9.23 -8.11 1.05
CA ASP A 69 -8.13 -9.07 1.02
C ASP A 69 -6.87 -8.49 1.65
N ALA A 70 -6.58 -7.23 1.39
CA ALA A 70 -5.45 -6.54 2.01
C ALA A 70 -5.61 -6.42 3.54
N ALA A 71 -6.82 -6.13 4.01
CA ALA A 71 -7.13 -6.07 5.44
C ALA A 71 -6.98 -7.44 6.11
N LYS A 72 -7.41 -8.52 5.46
CA LYS A 72 -7.25 -9.90 5.95
C LYS A 72 -5.78 -10.30 6.00
N ASN A 73 -5.00 -9.96 4.98
CA ASN A 73 -3.57 -10.22 4.96
C ASN A 73 -2.86 -9.51 6.13
N ARG A 74 -3.25 -8.28 6.42
CA ARG A 74 -2.75 -7.55 7.59
C ARG A 74 -3.02 -8.31 8.89
N GLU A 75 -4.22 -8.86 9.08
CA GLU A 75 -4.55 -9.63 10.28
C GLU A 75 -3.67 -10.88 10.42
N VAL A 76 -3.44 -11.59 9.33
CA VAL A 76 -2.57 -12.77 9.33
C VAL A 76 -1.14 -12.39 9.71
N LEU A 77 -0.59 -11.35 9.10
CA LEU A 77 0.78 -10.91 9.37
C LEU A 77 0.96 -10.38 10.79
N ALA A 78 -0.03 -9.65 11.30
CA ALA A 78 0.05 -9.06 12.64
C ALA A 78 -0.07 -10.08 13.76
N HIS A 79 -0.85 -11.16 13.56
CA HIS A 79 -1.16 -12.12 14.61
C HIS A 79 -0.50 -13.49 14.44
N HIS A 80 0.01 -13.81 13.26
CA HIS A 80 0.56 -15.12 12.91
C HIS A 80 1.93 -15.04 12.23
N TYR A 81 2.72 -14.02 12.55
CA TYR A 81 3.99 -13.76 11.87
C TYR A 81 4.99 -14.93 11.93
N SER A 82 4.95 -15.75 12.98
CA SER A 82 5.86 -16.91 13.12
C SER A 82 5.54 -18.06 12.18
N THR A 83 4.33 -18.08 11.58
CA THR A 83 3.87 -19.12 10.67
C THR A 83 3.66 -18.60 9.26
N VAL A 84 4.16 -17.42 8.95
CA VAL A 84 3.99 -16.79 7.64
C VAL A 84 4.76 -17.56 6.57
N ASP A 85 4.07 -17.89 5.49
CA ASP A 85 4.67 -18.51 4.31
C ASP A 85 5.34 -17.42 3.45
N ARG A 86 6.68 -17.48 3.33
CA ARG A 86 7.45 -16.49 2.58
C ARG A 86 7.18 -16.52 1.07
N ASN A 87 6.78 -17.65 0.53
CA ASN A 87 6.37 -17.73 -0.87
C ASN A 87 5.07 -16.96 -1.12
N LEU A 88 4.12 -17.04 -0.19
CA LEU A 88 2.87 -16.28 -0.27
C LEU A 88 3.11 -14.77 -0.09
N THR A 89 3.96 -14.36 0.86
CA THR A 89 4.29 -12.95 1.03
C THR A 89 4.99 -12.40 -0.21
N TRP A 90 5.93 -13.14 -0.78
CA TRP A 90 6.57 -12.74 -2.03
C TRP A 90 5.58 -12.57 -3.17
N GLN A 91 4.63 -13.50 -3.30
CA GLN A 91 3.59 -13.41 -4.32
C GLN A 91 2.73 -12.15 -4.15
N THR A 92 2.35 -11.83 -2.90
CA THR A 92 1.61 -10.60 -2.61
C THR A 92 2.41 -9.36 -2.99
N LEU A 93 3.69 -9.30 -2.62
CA LEU A 93 4.55 -8.15 -2.91
C LEU A 93 4.82 -8.00 -4.42
N SER A 94 5.14 -9.10 -5.09
CA SER A 94 5.63 -9.07 -6.47
C SER A 94 4.53 -9.11 -7.54
N VAL A 95 3.37 -9.67 -7.22
CA VAL A 95 2.26 -9.81 -8.16
C VAL A 95 1.07 -8.94 -7.76
N SER A 96 0.47 -9.21 -6.61
CA SER A 96 -0.76 -8.53 -6.20
C SER A 96 -0.58 -7.02 -6.06
N LEU A 97 0.45 -6.59 -5.34
CA LEU A 97 0.69 -5.16 -5.12
C LEU A 97 1.26 -4.46 -6.35
N ARG A 98 1.91 -5.19 -7.27
CA ARG A 98 2.34 -4.60 -8.54
C ARG A 98 1.14 -4.15 -9.38
N ASP A 99 0.09 -4.94 -9.41
CA ASP A 99 -1.12 -4.61 -10.15
C ASP A 99 -1.85 -3.40 -9.56
N TRP A 100 -1.71 -3.17 -8.25
CA TRP A 100 -2.30 -2.02 -7.58
C TRP A 100 -1.75 -0.68 -8.10
N GLN A 101 -0.50 -0.62 -8.50
CA GLN A 101 0.10 0.63 -8.98
C GLN A 101 -0.69 1.21 -10.14
N ARG A 102 -1.00 0.37 -11.13
CA ARG A 102 -1.76 0.81 -12.31
C ARG A 102 -3.21 1.07 -11.97
N ALA A 103 -3.81 0.17 -11.21
CA ALA A 103 -5.23 0.26 -10.85
C ALA A 103 -5.56 1.49 -10.01
N LEU A 104 -4.65 1.89 -9.11
CA LEU A 104 -4.86 3.04 -8.21
C LEU A 104 -4.44 4.38 -8.81
N THR A 105 -3.77 4.42 -9.95
CA THR A 105 -3.28 5.67 -10.53
C THR A 105 -4.37 6.74 -10.67
N PRO A 106 -5.58 6.47 -11.19
CA PRO A 106 -6.63 7.50 -11.27
C PRO A 106 -7.05 8.04 -9.91
N LEU A 107 -7.22 7.16 -8.91
CA LEU A 107 -7.58 7.58 -7.55
C LEU A 107 -6.47 8.38 -6.89
N CYS A 108 -5.22 8.00 -7.09
CA CYS A 108 -4.08 8.73 -6.53
C CYS A 108 -3.90 10.10 -7.18
N THR A 109 -4.18 10.23 -8.46
CA THR A 109 -4.19 11.52 -9.15
C THR A 109 -5.25 12.44 -8.54
N GLU A 110 -6.47 11.93 -8.35
CA GLU A 110 -7.55 12.68 -7.70
C GLU A 110 -7.16 13.05 -6.25
N ALA A 111 -6.58 12.11 -5.52
CA ALA A 111 -6.13 12.34 -4.14
C ALA A 111 -5.09 13.46 -4.06
N ALA A 112 -4.12 13.49 -4.97
CA ALA A 112 -3.12 14.55 -5.02
C ALA A 112 -3.75 15.91 -5.26
N GLU A 113 -4.75 15.99 -6.15
CA GLU A 113 -5.50 17.23 -6.39
C GLU A 113 -6.27 17.70 -5.15
N VAL A 114 -6.87 16.77 -4.42
CA VAL A 114 -7.58 17.07 -3.17
C VAL A 114 -6.63 17.66 -2.13
N ILE A 115 -5.43 17.08 -1.98
CA ILE A 115 -4.43 17.57 -1.04
C ILE A 115 -3.89 18.94 -1.47
N ASP A 116 -3.60 19.14 -2.74
CA ASP A 116 -3.12 20.43 -3.26
C ASP A 116 -4.15 21.53 -3.07
N THR A 117 -5.43 21.23 -3.23
CA THR A 117 -6.52 22.18 -3.00
C THR A 117 -6.67 22.52 -1.53
N ALA A 118 -6.53 21.51 -0.64
CA ALA A 118 -6.63 21.70 0.81
C ALA A 118 -5.41 22.46 1.38
N ASN A 119 -4.23 22.26 0.78
CA ASN A 119 -2.97 22.87 1.19
C ASN A 119 -2.34 23.55 -0.02
N PRO A 120 -2.89 24.71 -0.49
CA PRO A 120 -2.33 25.41 -1.63
C PRO A 120 -0.88 25.82 -1.35
N PRO A 121 -0.03 25.93 -2.39
CA PRO A 121 1.34 26.35 -2.23
C PRO A 121 1.42 27.66 -1.46
N HIS A 122 2.25 27.69 -0.43
CA HIS A 122 2.47 28.91 0.35
C HIS A 122 3.29 29.87 -0.47
N THR A 123 2.65 30.87 -1.05
CA THR A 123 3.35 31.99 -1.66
C THR A 123 3.68 32.99 -0.56
N SER A 124 4.89 32.93 -0.07
CA SER A 124 5.36 33.96 0.85
C SER A 124 5.49 35.28 0.10
N PRO A 125 4.79 36.32 0.51
CA PRO A 125 5.07 37.67 0.01
C PRO A 125 6.35 38.14 0.65
N VAL A 126 7.41 38.01 -0.04
CA VAL A 126 8.67 38.63 0.45
C VAL A 126 8.82 39.92 -0.23
#